data_6dff45daa6da47b35cfaccf0fb2b0afd
#
_entry.id   6dff45daa6da47b35cfaccf0fb2b0afd
#
_cell.length_a   1.000
_cell.length_b   1.000
_cell.length_c   1.000
_cell.angle_alpha   90.00
_cell.angle_beta   90.00
_cell.angle_gamma   90.00
#
_symmetry.space_group_name_H-M   'P 1'
#
loop_
_entity.id
_entity.type
_entity.pdbx_description
1 polymer ?
#
loop_
_entity_poly.entity_id
_entity_poly.type
_entity_poly.pdbx_seq_one_letter_code
_entity_poly.pdbx_strand_id
1 'polypeptide(L)'
;MKRRILACMMVVACMFSISAYGQITERERPKEWDNLIEGGRFMDRFMPIPVKGEATSNVWGAKDVLPRYVQNGIENKEFSYWGGNIVKGDDGKFHLFVCGWPENSPKGHMFWPKSIVYHAVSDQHNGPFKVVDTVGKGHNPEIFRMKDGRYVIYVINGQYVSDSLNGPWKAGKFTLDPCGKKIIEGTSNLTFARRDDGSFLLICRGGGVWLSKTGLTPFYQISDGSVYPPVEGHFEDPVVWKTNVQYHLIVNDWLGRIAYYLRSKDGLNWKVEPGEAYMPGITKYEDGTNENWFKYERLKVLQDKYGRAYQANFAVIDTIKWNDLPNDRHSSKNICIPLTKGRLMSVLNKDKINAQTKTIKVKIESEDGFDAQKDMDLKSLRFGASEEVNFGKGSKVLKTKKSGDDMIIFFKGEGNGLNDKNFAGKLLGKTKDGKLLFGYCRLPGVDYSEPAVPEKD
;
A
#
# COMPACT_ATOMS: atom_id res chain seq x y z
N MET A 1 -30.20 -76.94 -10.35
CA MET A 1 -29.22 -76.18 -9.57
C MET A 1 -28.51 -75.20 -10.49
N LYS A 2 -28.95 -73.92 -10.50
CA LYS A 2 -28.30 -72.85 -11.28
C LYS A 2 -27.67 -71.90 -10.30
N ARG A 3 -26.33 -71.83 -10.27
CA ARG A 3 -25.59 -70.83 -9.49
C ARG A 3 -25.57 -69.50 -10.28
N ARG A 4 -26.11 -68.49 -9.68
CA ARG A 4 -25.99 -67.09 -10.16
C ARG A 4 -24.68 -66.53 -9.59
N ILE A 5 -23.78 -66.12 -10.48
CA ILE A 5 -22.58 -65.37 -10.16
C ILE A 5 -22.99 -63.90 -10.13
N LEU A 6 -22.87 -63.25 -8.97
CA LEU A 6 -23.09 -61.83 -8.78
C LEU A 6 -21.73 -61.14 -9.04
N ALA A 7 -21.62 -60.44 -10.18
CA ALA A 7 -20.46 -59.60 -10.44
C ALA A 7 -20.61 -58.28 -9.69
N CYS A 8 -19.79 -58.07 -8.67
CA CYS A 8 -19.62 -56.78 -8.01
C CYS A 8 -18.80 -55.83 -8.90
N MET A 9 -19.44 -54.87 -9.56
CA MET A 9 -18.73 -53.76 -10.16
C MET A 9 -18.32 -52.79 -9.04
N MET A 10 -17.06 -52.76 -8.68
CA MET A 10 -16.43 -51.69 -7.91
C MET A 10 -16.26 -50.49 -8.84
N VAL A 11 -17.14 -49.50 -8.70
CA VAL A 11 -16.93 -48.16 -9.25
C VAL A 11 -15.88 -47.47 -8.37
N VAL A 12 -14.64 -47.43 -8.84
CA VAL A 12 -13.59 -46.57 -8.24
C VAL A 12 -13.92 -45.13 -8.64
N ALA A 13 -14.60 -44.44 -7.76
CA ALA A 13 -14.74 -42.97 -7.84
C ALA A 13 -13.37 -42.36 -7.55
N CYS A 14 -12.60 -42.03 -8.58
CA CYS A 14 -11.48 -41.12 -8.47
C CYS A 14 -12.05 -39.75 -8.05
N MET A 15 -12.06 -39.49 -6.75
CA MET A 15 -12.23 -38.12 -6.26
C MET A 15 -10.98 -37.33 -6.66
N PHE A 16 -11.05 -36.62 -7.77
CA PHE A 16 -10.18 -35.49 -8.02
C PHE A 16 -10.48 -34.47 -6.92
N SER A 17 -9.61 -34.42 -5.92
CA SER A 17 -9.51 -33.25 -5.05
C SER A 17 -9.08 -32.09 -5.93
N ILE A 18 -10.06 -31.37 -6.50
CA ILE A 18 -9.85 -30.04 -7.04
C ILE A 18 -9.43 -29.22 -5.82
N SER A 19 -8.14 -28.98 -5.67
CA SER A 19 -7.63 -27.98 -4.76
C SER A 19 -8.39 -26.70 -5.08
N ALA A 20 -9.22 -26.25 -4.14
CA ALA A 20 -10.00 -25.03 -4.29
C ALA A 20 -9.06 -23.81 -4.21
N TYR A 21 -8.20 -23.65 -5.20
CA TYR A 21 -7.61 -22.35 -5.49
C TYR A 21 -8.73 -21.53 -6.13
N GLY A 22 -9.16 -20.46 -5.44
CA GLY A 22 -10.22 -19.61 -5.95
C GLY A 22 -9.93 -19.15 -7.38
N GLN A 23 -10.93 -19.14 -8.22
CA GLN A 23 -10.80 -18.69 -9.60
C GLN A 23 -10.45 -17.20 -9.61
N ILE A 24 -9.42 -16.81 -10.36
CA ILE A 24 -9.14 -15.40 -10.64
C ILE A 24 -10.26 -14.86 -11.52
N THR A 25 -10.95 -13.85 -11.02
CA THR A 25 -12.05 -13.19 -11.72
C THR A 25 -11.93 -11.70 -11.50
N GLU A 26 -11.76 -10.93 -12.57
CA GLU A 26 -11.74 -9.48 -12.45
C GLU A 26 -13.06 -8.97 -11.87
N ARG A 27 -12.96 -8.07 -10.89
CA ARG A 27 -14.15 -7.50 -10.25
C ARG A 27 -14.84 -6.50 -11.16
N GLU A 28 -16.15 -6.58 -11.18
CA GLU A 28 -16.96 -5.49 -11.74
C GLU A 28 -16.72 -4.21 -10.93
N ARG A 29 -16.54 -3.11 -11.64
CA ARG A 29 -16.36 -1.80 -11.06
C ARG A 29 -17.66 -1.03 -11.08
N PRO A 30 -18.00 -0.30 -10.02
CA PRO A 30 -19.16 0.59 -10.03
C PRO A 30 -19.09 1.55 -11.23
N LYS A 31 -20.16 1.64 -12.00
CA LYS A 31 -20.22 2.50 -13.22
C LYS A 31 -19.94 3.97 -12.93
N GLU A 32 -20.25 4.44 -11.74
CA GLU A 32 -19.94 5.81 -11.32
C GLU A 32 -18.44 6.11 -11.30
N TRP A 33 -17.57 5.10 -11.19
CA TRP A 33 -16.12 5.29 -11.23
C TRP A 33 -15.62 5.75 -12.61
N ASP A 34 -16.38 5.53 -13.67
CA ASP A 34 -16.07 6.03 -15.01
C ASP A 34 -16.08 7.57 -15.07
N ASN A 35 -16.77 8.23 -14.12
CA ASN A 35 -16.83 9.68 -14.02
C ASN A 35 -15.73 10.29 -13.13
N LEU A 36 -14.82 9.49 -12.56
CA LEU A 36 -13.71 9.99 -11.78
C LEU A 36 -12.72 10.72 -12.70
N ILE A 37 -12.34 11.93 -12.30
CA ILE A 37 -11.32 12.69 -13.02
C ILE A 37 -9.91 12.23 -12.62
N GLU A 38 -8.90 12.59 -13.38
CA GLU A 38 -7.49 12.34 -13.04
C GLU A 38 -7.15 12.85 -11.64
N GLY A 39 -6.58 11.99 -10.79
CA GLY A 39 -6.34 12.22 -9.36
C GLY A 39 -7.55 11.91 -8.47
N GLY A 40 -8.68 11.53 -9.05
CA GLY A 40 -9.84 11.00 -8.35
C GLY A 40 -9.56 9.65 -7.73
N ARG A 41 -8.83 8.79 -8.43
CA ARG A 41 -8.37 7.48 -7.99
C ARG A 41 -7.01 7.56 -7.29
N PHE A 42 -6.72 6.62 -6.43
CA PHE A 42 -5.35 6.51 -5.90
C PHE A 42 -4.37 6.12 -7.02
N MET A 43 -4.75 5.23 -7.91
CA MET A 43 -3.87 4.76 -9.00
C MET A 43 -3.38 5.87 -9.93
N ASP A 44 -4.06 6.99 -10.01
CA ASP A 44 -3.64 8.17 -10.80
C ASP A 44 -2.34 8.82 -10.25
N ARG A 45 -1.90 8.41 -9.05
CA ARG A 45 -0.67 8.91 -8.41
C ARG A 45 0.58 8.17 -8.85
N PHE A 46 0.46 7.01 -9.51
CA PHE A 46 1.61 6.29 -10.04
C PHE A 46 2.23 7.09 -11.18
N MET A 47 3.54 7.30 -11.09
CA MET A 47 4.31 8.03 -12.08
C MET A 47 5.09 7.05 -12.96
N PRO A 48 5.44 7.43 -14.18
CA PRO A 48 6.37 6.65 -14.98
C PRO A 48 7.68 6.42 -14.24
N ILE A 49 8.22 5.21 -14.37
CA ILE A 49 9.50 4.81 -13.79
C ILE A 49 10.62 5.40 -14.64
N PRO A 50 11.63 6.07 -14.06
CA PRO A 50 12.80 6.50 -14.80
C PRO A 50 13.53 5.31 -15.44
N VAL A 51 13.87 5.43 -16.73
CA VAL A 51 14.64 4.41 -17.44
C VAL A 51 16.05 4.33 -16.85
N LYS A 52 16.48 3.11 -16.50
CA LYS A 52 17.83 2.82 -16.02
C LYS A 52 18.40 1.62 -16.74
N GLY A 53 19.59 1.77 -17.30
CA GLY A 53 20.25 0.73 -18.07
C GLY A 53 19.55 0.46 -19.40
N GLU A 54 19.79 -0.72 -19.93
CA GLU A 54 19.20 -1.19 -21.17
C GLU A 54 18.10 -2.21 -20.91
N ALA A 55 17.06 -2.21 -21.74
CA ALA A 55 16.05 -3.25 -21.71
C ALA A 55 16.67 -4.60 -22.07
N THR A 56 16.33 -5.64 -21.31
CA THR A 56 16.89 -6.97 -21.51
C THR A 56 15.83 -8.06 -21.41
N SER A 57 16.01 -9.13 -22.20
CA SER A 57 15.28 -10.39 -22.07
C SER A 57 16.19 -11.53 -21.58
N ASN A 58 17.41 -11.21 -21.11
CA ASN A 58 18.37 -12.20 -20.60
C ASN A 58 17.97 -12.78 -19.23
N VAL A 59 17.01 -12.16 -18.58
CA VAL A 59 16.40 -12.61 -17.31
C VAL A 59 15.05 -13.24 -17.64
N TRP A 60 14.53 -14.05 -16.72
CA TRP A 60 13.22 -14.68 -16.83
C TRP A 60 12.08 -13.68 -17.17
N GLY A 61 10.92 -14.21 -17.53
CA GLY A 61 9.70 -13.45 -17.70
C GLY A 61 8.85 -13.91 -18.87
N ALA A 62 7.54 -13.65 -18.79
CA ALA A 62 6.57 -13.93 -19.83
C ALA A 62 6.67 -12.92 -20.98
N LYS A 63 5.98 -13.20 -22.08
CA LYS A 63 5.95 -12.39 -23.30
C LYS A 63 5.65 -10.91 -23.03
N ASP A 64 4.71 -10.62 -22.14
CA ASP A 64 4.23 -9.26 -21.89
C ASP A 64 5.14 -8.46 -20.94
N VAL A 65 6.15 -9.10 -20.35
CA VAL A 65 7.13 -8.47 -19.45
C VAL A 65 8.56 -8.51 -20.01
N LEU A 66 8.73 -8.91 -21.24
CA LEU A 66 10.02 -8.95 -21.94
C LEU A 66 9.99 -8.07 -23.21
N PRO A 67 11.11 -7.40 -23.56
CA PRO A 67 12.25 -7.07 -22.70
C PRO A 67 11.87 -6.02 -21.65
N ARG A 68 12.64 -5.92 -20.56
CA ARG A 68 12.38 -4.99 -19.46
C ARG A 68 13.64 -4.41 -18.84
N TYR A 69 13.44 -3.37 -18.04
CA TYR A 69 14.52 -2.73 -17.28
C TYR A 69 14.65 -3.40 -15.90
N VAL A 70 15.78 -4.11 -15.69
CA VAL A 70 16.01 -4.89 -14.46
C VAL A 70 16.69 -4.09 -13.34
N GLN A 71 17.10 -2.84 -13.59
CA GLN A 71 17.74 -1.98 -12.59
C GLN A 71 16.71 -1.25 -11.71
N ASN A 72 15.66 -1.95 -11.31
CA ASN A 72 14.59 -1.45 -10.44
C ASN A 72 14.18 -2.55 -9.47
N GLY A 73 14.13 -2.23 -8.17
CA GLY A 73 13.79 -3.20 -7.13
C GLY A 73 14.85 -4.28 -6.97
N ILE A 74 14.42 -5.55 -6.90
CA ILE A 74 15.31 -6.71 -6.80
C ILE A 74 14.85 -7.83 -7.71
N GLU A 75 15.78 -8.38 -8.49
CA GLU A 75 15.56 -9.44 -9.46
C GLU A 75 16.88 -10.15 -9.79
N ASN A 76 16.86 -11.47 -9.92
CA ASN A 76 17.94 -12.24 -10.55
C ASN A 76 17.41 -13.56 -11.11
N LYS A 77 18.27 -14.35 -11.77
CA LYS A 77 17.90 -15.65 -12.38
C LYS A 77 17.78 -16.81 -11.40
N GLU A 78 18.34 -16.66 -10.22
CA GLU A 78 18.55 -17.77 -9.30
C GLU A 78 17.50 -17.80 -8.19
N PHE A 79 16.85 -16.65 -7.95
CA PHE A 79 15.91 -16.49 -6.86
C PHE A 79 14.65 -15.73 -7.28
N SER A 80 13.51 -16.24 -6.86
CA SER A 80 12.26 -15.49 -6.73
C SER A 80 12.28 -14.63 -5.48
N TYR A 81 11.78 -13.39 -5.58
CA TYR A 81 11.63 -12.46 -4.45
C TYR A 81 10.18 -12.03 -4.27
N TRP A 82 9.75 -11.88 -3.01
CA TRP A 82 8.36 -11.54 -2.72
C TRP A 82 8.21 -10.70 -1.46
N GLY A 83 7.35 -9.66 -1.53
CA GLY A 83 6.99 -8.83 -0.38
C GLY A 83 8.16 -8.05 0.21
N GLY A 84 7.98 -7.61 1.44
CA GLY A 84 8.97 -6.82 2.15
C GLY A 84 8.88 -5.33 1.91
N ASN A 85 9.60 -4.56 2.72
CA ASN A 85 9.62 -3.10 2.61
C ASN A 85 11.03 -2.52 2.75
N ILE A 86 11.15 -1.27 2.33
CA ILE A 86 12.40 -0.52 2.33
C ILE A 86 12.40 0.46 3.50
N VAL A 87 13.52 0.53 4.19
CA VAL A 87 13.82 1.57 5.19
C VAL A 87 15.12 2.27 4.85
N LYS A 88 15.21 3.58 5.15
CA LYS A 88 16.46 4.33 5.02
C LYS A 88 17.27 4.13 6.30
N GLY A 89 18.52 3.68 6.15
CA GLY A 89 19.46 3.52 7.25
C GLY A 89 20.13 4.82 7.67
N ASP A 90 20.70 4.81 8.87
CA ASP A 90 21.53 5.93 9.38
C ASP A 90 22.86 6.06 8.59
N ASP A 91 23.26 5.02 7.85
CA ASP A 91 24.37 5.00 6.90
C ASP A 91 24.06 5.72 5.56
N GLY A 92 22.84 6.24 5.44
CA GLY A 92 22.34 6.93 4.24
C GLY A 92 21.84 6.01 3.14
N LYS A 93 22.03 4.70 3.24
CA LYS A 93 21.59 3.69 2.27
C LYS A 93 20.15 3.29 2.47
N PHE A 94 19.61 2.59 1.49
CA PHE A 94 18.28 1.99 1.54
C PHE A 94 18.40 0.48 1.74
N HIS A 95 17.71 -0.02 2.74
CA HIS A 95 17.71 -1.42 3.17
C HIS A 95 16.36 -2.03 2.84
N LEU A 96 16.36 -3.04 1.99
CA LEU A 96 15.17 -3.84 1.65
C LEU A 96 15.25 -5.16 2.42
N PHE A 97 14.21 -5.44 3.20
CA PHE A 97 14.01 -6.76 3.81
C PHE A 97 12.92 -7.48 3.01
N VAL A 98 13.30 -8.53 2.32
CA VAL A 98 12.47 -9.22 1.33
C VAL A 98 12.54 -10.73 1.55
N CYS A 99 11.45 -11.47 1.37
CA CYS A 99 11.56 -12.92 1.35
C CYS A 99 11.83 -13.43 -0.06
N GLY A 100 12.45 -14.60 -0.15
CA GLY A 100 12.75 -15.24 -1.41
C GLY A 100 13.02 -16.74 -1.25
N TRP A 101 13.09 -17.41 -2.38
CA TRP A 101 13.40 -18.83 -2.51
C TRP A 101 14.10 -19.09 -3.84
N PRO A 102 14.90 -20.18 -3.95
CA PRO A 102 15.57 -20.53 -5.19
C PRO A 102 14.60 -20.84 -6.33
N GLU A 103 14.92 -20.40 -7.56
CA GLU A 103 14.12 -20.67 -8.77
C GLU A 103 13.98 -22.18 -9.08
N ASN A 104 14.95 -23.01 -8.68
CA ASN A 104 14.86 -24.46 -8.82
C ASN A 104 14.01 -25.15 -7.72
N SER A 105 13.28 -24.40 -6.93
CA SER A 105 12.43 -24.94 -5.86
C SER A 105 11.34 -25.85 -6.42
N PRO A 106 11.07 -27.01 -5.80
CA PRO A 106 10.22 -28.07 -6.37
C PRO A 106 8.78 -27.68 -6.72
N LYS A 107 8.31 -26.52 -6.25
CA LYS A 107 6.93 -26.01 -6.42
C LYS A 107 6.87 -24.61 -7.02
N GLY A 108 7.99 -24.07 -7.57
CA GLY A 108 8.06 -22.71 -8.04
C GLY A 108 7.58 -21.72 -6.96
N HIS A 109 6.73 -20.79 -7.32
CA HIS A 109 6.16 -19.80 -6.38
C HIS A 109 5.49 -20.47 -5.15
N MET A 110 4.85 -21.61 -5.32
CA MET A 110 4.17 -22.33 -4.22
C MET A 110 5.13 -22.93 -3.20
N PHE A 111 6.45 -22.71 -3.35
CA PHE A 111 7.46 -23.00 -2.33
C PHE A 111 7.54 -21.92 -1.25
N TRP A 112 6.80 -20.82 -1.37
CA TRP A 112 6.78 -19.67 -0.47
C TRP A 112 6.73 -20.00 1.05
N PRO A 113 6.11 -21.11 1.54
CA PRO A 113 6.14 -21.45 2.97
C PRO A 113 7.53 -21.77 3.52
N LYS A 114 8.51 -21.99 2.62
CA LYS A 114 9.91 -22.27 2.94
C LYS A 114 10.83 -21.09 2.70
N SER A 115 10.28 -19.91 2.39
CA SER A 115 11.06 -18.72 2.10
C SER A 115 11.96 -18.28 3.25
N ILE A 116 13.03 -17.61 2.86
CA ILE A 116 14.03 -16.98 3.73
C ILE A 116 13.86 -15.47 3.60
N VAL A 117 14.02 -14.75 4.69
CA VAL A 117 14.12 -13.29 4.70
C VAL A 117 15.56 -12.90 4.41
N TYR A 118 15.75 -12.16 3.33
CA TYR A 118 17.02 -11.57 2.92
C TYR A 118 17.07 -10.10 3.29
N HIS A 119 18.27 -9.64 3.65
CA HIS A 119 18.61 -8.24 3.75
C HIS A 119 19.36 -7.82 2.49
N ALA A 120 18.84 -6.85 1.76
CA ALA A 120 19.43 -6.31 0.55
C ALA A 120 19.60 -4.79 0.68
N VAL A 121 20.63 -4.24 0.04
CA VAL A 121 21.01 -2.84 0.17
C VAL A 121 21.18 -2.18 -1.20
N SER A 122 20.83 -0.89 -1.28
CA SER A 122 21.08 -0.02 -2.43
C SER A 122 21.41 1.40 -1.98
N ASP A 123 22.20 2.11 -2.78
CA ASP A 123 22.42 3.56 -2.61
C ASP A 123 21.22 4.40 -3.08
N GLN A 124 20.25 3.77 -3.79
CA GLN A 124 19.07 4.43 -4.34
C GLN A 124 17.79 3.79 -3.78
N HIS A 125 16.77 4.63 -3.50
CA HIS A 125 15.51 4.19 -2.91
C HIS A 125 14.72 3.20 -3.79
N ASN A 126 14.95 3.19 -5.10
CA ASN A 126 14.27 2.32 -6.06
C ASN A 126 15.16 1.16 -6.58
N GLY A 127 16.33 0.93 -5.96
CA GLY A 127 17.26 -0.14 -6.36
C GLY A 127 18.20 0.25 -7.52
N PRO A 128 18.90 -0.73 -8.11
CA PRO A 128 18.78 -2.16 -7.81
C PRO A 128 19.31 -2.51 -6.42
N PHE A 129 18.59 -3.38 -5.72
CA PHE A 129 19.01 -3.89 -4.43
C PHE A 129 19.86 -5.15 -4.59
N LYS A 130 20.91 -5.27 -3.77
CA LYS A 130 21.81 -6.42 -3.74
C LYS A 130 21.72 -7.09 -2.36
N VAL A 131 21.48 -8.39 -2.32
CA VAL A 131 21.49 -9.18 -1.11
C VAL A 131 22.87 -9.10 -0.46
N VAL A 132 22.91 -8.76 0.82
CA VAL A 132 24.13 -8.67 1.62
C VAL A 132 24.14 -9.65 2.79
N ASP A 133 22.95 -10.07 3.27
CA ASP A 133 22.83 -10.98 4.41
C ASP A 133 21.48 -11.71 4.42
N THR A 134 21.37 -12.69 5.32
CA THR A 134 20.17 -13.49 5.57
C THR A 134 19.73 -13.31 7.01
N VAL A 135 18.47 -12.92 7.21
CA VAL A 135 17.87 -12.76 8.54
C VAL A 135 17.46 -14.11 9.13
N GLY A 136 16.74 -14.92 8.37
CA GLY A 136 16.22 -16.23 8.81
C GLY A 136 14.97 -16.64 8.06
N LYS A 137 14.31 -17.71 8.52
CA LYS A 137 13.08 -18.24 7.90
C LYS A 137 11.93 -17.27 8.08
N GLY A 138 11.13 -17.04 7.04
CA GLY A 138 9.94 -16.22 7.14
C GLY A 138 9.39 -15.80 5.79
N HIS A 139 8.11 -15.47 5.79
CA HIS A 139 7.41 -14.99 4.59
C HIS A 139 6.73 -13.65 4.90
N ASN A 140 6.61 -12.80 3.88
CA ASN A 140 6.00 -11.48 3.96
C ASN A 140 6.62 -10.60 5.07
N PRO A 141 7.94 -10.37 5.05
CA PRO A 141 8.58 -9.56 6.09
C PRO A 141 8.10 -8.10 6.02
N GLU A 142 7.95 -7.49 7.20
CA GLU A 142 7.78 -6.06 7.34
C GLU A 142 8.66 -5.55 8.48
N ILE A 143 9.58 -4.65 8.16
CA ILE A 143 10.49 -4.03 9.11
C ILE A 143 10.01 -2.63 9.48
N PHE A 144 10.17 -2.27 10.75
CA PHE A 144 10.10 -0.88 11.20
C PHE A 144 10.98 -0.65 12.45
N ARG A 145 11.22 0.63 12.75
CA ARG A 145 11.94 1.05 13.95
C ARG A 145 10.97 1.24 15.09
N MET A 146 11.16 0.52 16.19
CA MET A 146 10.35 0.60 17.39
C MET A 146 10.54 1.91 18.16
N LYS A 147 9.72 2.13 19.18
CA LYS A 147 9.77 3.34 20.04
C LYS A 147 11.11 3.50 20.75
N ASP A 148 11.73 2.40 21.16
CA ASP A 148 13.03 2.38 21.85
C ASP A 148 14.25 2.47 20.93
N GLY A 149 14.01 2.59 19.61
CA GLY A 149 15.04 2.76 18.59
C GLY A 149 15.53 1.47 17.94
N ARG A 150 15.23 0.30 18.51
CA ARG A 150 15.52 -1.00 17.89
C ARG A 150 14.65 -1.24 16.66
N TYR A 151 15.02 -2.26 15.90
CA TYR A 151 14.27 -2.71 14.72
C TYR A 151 13.56 -4.01 15.00
N VAL A 152 12.37 -4.16 14.42
CA VAL A 152 11.64 -5.42 14.38
C VAL A 152 11.27 -5.76 12.94
N ILE A 153 11.41 -7.03 12.57
CA ILE A 153 10.89 -7.61 11.33
C ILE A 153 9.79 -8.58 11.73
N TYR A 154 8.55 -8.29 11.39
CA TYR A 154 7.47 -9.25 11.49
C TYR A 154 7.43 -10.11 10.24
N VAL A 155 7.18 -11.40 10.44
CA VAL A 155 6.93 -12.41 9.39
C VAL A 155 5.68 -13.19 9.74
N ILE A 156 5.18 -14.03 8.86
CA ILE A 156 4.07 -14.92 9.20
C ILE A 156 4.45 -15.76 10.42
N ASN A 157 3.65 -15.65 11.49
CA ASN A 157 3.77 -16.38 12.77
C ASN A 157 5.06 -16.11 13.56
N GLY A 158 5.79 -15.03 13.30
CA GLY A 158 7.03 -14.76 14.02
C GLY A 158 7.53 -13.33 13.91
N GLN A 159 8.64 -13.08 14.56
CA GLN A 159 9.34 -11.79 14.51
C GLN A 159 10.85 -11.99 14.70
N TYR A 160 11.61 -11.00 14.25
CA TYR A 160 13.04 -10.84 14.51
C TYR A 160 13.28 -9.45 15.07
N VAL A 161 14.14 -9.33 16.09
CA VAL A 161 14.48 -8.04 16.72
C VAL A 161 16.00 -7.85 16.69
N SER A 162 16.43 -6.62 16.41
CA SER A 162 17.84 -6.23 16.41
C SER A 162 18.03 -4.77 16.83
N ASP A 163 19.18 -4.44 17.35
CA ASP A 163 19.61 -3.06 17.63
C ASP A 163 20.09 -2.34 16.33
N SER A 164 20.35 -3.10 15.27
CA SER A 164 20.91 -2.61 14.01
C SER A 164 20.19 -3.23 12.81
N LEU A 165 20.12 -2.49 11.67
CA LEU A 165 19.66 -3.01 10.39
C LEU A 165 20.54 -4.16 9.87
N ASN A 166 21.80 -4.21 10.29
CA ASN A 166 22.75 -5.26 9.91
C ASN A 166 22.72 -6.47 10.86
N GLY A 167 21.78 -6.54 11.79
CA GLY A 167 21.72 -7.58 12.81
C GLY A 167 22.74 -7.41 13.94
N PRO A 168 23.02 -8.44 14.74
CA PRO A 168 22.40 -9.77 14.63
C PRO A 168 20.91 -9.76 14.97
N TRP A 169 20.15 -10.61 14.30
CA TRP A 169 18.70 -10.73 14.46
C TRP A 169 18.34 -11.84 15.44
N LYS A 170 17.55 -11.50 16.47
CA LYS A 170 17.06 -12.45 17.47
C LYS A 170 15.61 -12.81 17.16
N ALA A 171 15.36 -14.10 16.87
CA ALA A 171 14.02 -14.62 16.64
C ALA A 171 13.16 -14.56 17.91
N GLY A 172 11.88 -14.28 17.74
CA GLY A 172 10.88 -14.22 18.80
C GLY A 172 9.51 -14.67 18.33
N LYS A 173 8.60 -14.84 19.29
CA LYS A 173 7.21 -15.17 19.02
C LYS A 173 6.40 -13.90 18.77
N PHE A 174 5.44 -13.97 17.86
CA PHE A 174 4.42 -12.97 17.67
C PHE A 174 3.16 -13.39 18.42
N THR A 175 2.61 -12.52 19.26
CA THR A 175 1.41 -12.78 20.05
C THR A 175 0.40 -11.67 19.89
N LEU A 176 -0.87 -12.07 19.84
CA LEU A 176 -2.04 -11.21 19.74
C LEU A 176 -2.92 -11.41 20.96
N ASP A 177 -3.41 -10.32 21.54
CA ASP A 177 -4.42 -10.35 22.59
C ASP A 177 -5.74 -9.80 22.05
N PRO A 178 -6.78 -10.63 21.90
CA PRO A 178 -8.06 -10.19 21.34
C PRO A 178 -8.88 -9.32 22.30
N CYS A 179 -8.43 -9.06 23.52
CA CYS A 179 -9.16 -8.28 24.53
C CYS A 179 -10.61 -8.77 24.75
N GLY A 180 -10.82 -10.09 24.77
CA GLY A 180 -12.15 -10.70 24.92
C GLY A 180 -13.01 -10.67 23.64
N LYS A 181 -12.52 -10.13 22.54
CA LYS A 181 -13.21 -10.09 21.24
C LYS A 181 -12.96 -11.37 20.44
N LYS A 182 -13.81 -11.63 19.44
CA LYS A 182 -13.52 -12.66 18.44
C LYS A 182 -12.29 -12.23 17.64
N ILE A 183 -11.27 -13.09 17.57
CA ILE A 183 -10.08 -12.81 16.76
C ILE A 183 -10.48 -12.65 15.28
N ILE A 184 -10.12 -11.53 14.73
CA ILE A 184 -10.10 -11.31 13.28
C ILE A 184 -8.73 -11.80 12.81
N GLU A 185 -8.67 -12.72 11.86
CA GLU A 185 -7.44 -13.38 11.39
C GLU A 185 -6.24 -12.42 11.38
N GLY A 186 -5.21 -12.74 12.19
CA GLY A 186 -4.25 -11.74 12.60
C GLY A 186 -2.78 -12.01 12.33
N THR A 187 -2.36 -13.23 11.93
CA THR A 187 -0.94 -13.56 11.89
C THR A 187 -0.31 -13.55 10.51
N SER A 188 -1.06 -13.23 9.47
CA SER A 188 -0.54 -13.14 8.10
C SER A 188 -0.79 -11.76 7.49
N ASN A 189 0.03 -11.39 6.52
CA ASN A 189 -0.09 -10.17 5.73
C ASN A 189 -0.25 -8.92 6.62
N LEU A 190 0.65 -8.77 7.57
CA LEU A 190 0.64 -7.69 8.55
C LEU A 190 1.10 -6.37 7.91
N THR A 191 0.60 -5.26 8.46
CA THR A 191 1.09 -3.92 8.13
C THR A 191 0.98 -3.00 9.33
N PHE A 192 1.92 -2.06 9.45
CA PHE A 192 2.09 -1.25 10.64
C PHE A 192 2.18 0.24 10.32
N ALA A 193 1.61 1.06 11.20
CA ALA A 193 1.82 2.51 11.19
C ALA A 193 2.17 3.01 12.59
N ARG A 194 3.18 3.89 12.67
CA ARG A 194 3.51 4.60 13.91
C ARG A 194 2.47 5.69 14.17
N ARG A 195 2.00 5.78 15.40
CA ARG A 195 1.02 6.75 15.89
C ARG A 195 1.72 7.99 16.47
N ASP A 196 0.95 9.08 16.70
CA ASP A 196 1.51 10.34 17.21
C ASP A 196 2.11 10.20 18.62
N ASP A 197 1.56 9.32 19.46
CA ASP A 197 2.07 9.01 20.80
C ASP A 197 3.29 8.06 20.79
N GLY A 198 3.72 7.63 19.59
CA GLY A 198 4.81 6.70 19.37
C GLY A 198 4.43 5.23 19.55
N SER A 199 3.17 4.91 19.84
CA SER A 199 2.64 3.56 19.79
C SER A 199 2.43 3.12 18.33
N PHE A 200 2.01 1.87 18.12
CA PHE A 200 1.87 1.29 16.79
C PHE A 200 0.48 0.73 16.56
N LEU A 201 -0.05 1.03 15.37
CA LEU A 201 -1.24 0.43 14.81
C LEU A 201 -0.81 -0.69 13.86
N LEU A 202 -1.48 -1.85 13.96
CA LEU A 202 -1.35 -2.98 13.06
C LEU A 202 -2.70 -3.27 12.41
N ILE A 203 -2.67 -3.56 11.11
CA ILE A 203 -3.80 -4.16 10.38
C ILE A 203 -3.33 -5.50 9.81
N CYS A 204 -4.18 -6.52 9.91
CA CYS A 204 -3.90 -7.87 9.46
C CYS A 204 -4.74 -8.25 8.24
N ARG A 205 -4.47 -9.43 7.66
CA ARG A 205 -5.17 -9.97 6.49
C ARG A 205 -6.70 -9.92 6.62
N GLY A 206 -7.24 -10.23 7.77
CA GLY A 206 -8.69 -10.19 8.01
C GLY A 206 -9.28 -8.78 8.21
N GLY A 207 -8.45 -7.72 8.18
CA GLY A 207 -8.88 -6.33 8.40
C GLY A 207 -9.11 -5.96 9.86
N GLY A 208 -8.62 -6.77 10.81
CA GLY A 208 -8.61 -6.42 12.22
C GLY A 208 -7.61 -5.31 12.53
N VAL A 209 -7.96 -4.41 13.45
CA VAL A 209 -7.10 -3.32 13.93
C VAL A 209 -6.62 -3.65 15.32
N TRP A 210 -5.30 -3.54 15.52
CA TRP A 210 -4.61 -3.90 16.74
C TRP A 210 -3.63 -2.79 17.14
N LEU A 211 -3.39 -2.61 18.42
CA LEU A 211 -2.47 -1.60 18.94
C LEU A 211 -1.38 -2.22 19.84
N SER A 212 -0.17 -1.65 19.78
CA SER A 212 0.93 -1.96 20.70
C SER A 212 1.59 -0.67 21.19
N LYS A 213 1.92 -0.58 22.48
CA LYS A 213 2.62 0.58 23.07
C LYS A 213 4.03 0.79 22.49
N THR A 214 4.72 -0.28 22.11
CA THR A 214 6.15 -0.26 21.79
C THR A 214 6.48 -0.64 20.35
N GLY A 215 5.54 -1.29 19.65
CA GLY A 215 5.79 -1.96 18.38
C GLY A 215 6.26 -3.41 18.56
N LEU A 216 6.38 -3.89 19.80
CA LEU A 216 6.54 -5.30 20.12
C LEU A 216 5.23 -5.93 20.57
N THR A 217 5.19 -7.23 20.45
CA THR A 217 4.11 -8.07 20.97
C THR A 217 3.96 -7.94 22.51
N PRO A 218 2.76 -8.03 23.09
CA PRO A 218 1.50 -8.30 22.40
C PRO A 218 0.91 -7.08 21.68
N PHE A 219 0.13 -7.37 20.64
CA PHE A 219 -0.78 -6.41 20.04
C PHE A 219 -2.20 -6.69 20.53
N TYR A 220 -2.93 -5.63 20.88
CA TYR A 220 -4.27 -5.67 21.46
C TYR A 220 -5.32 -5.32 20.41
N GLN A 221 -6.32 -6.20 20.19
CA GLN A 221 -7.39 -5.95 19.23
C GLN A 221 -8.33 -4.86 19.74
N ILE A 222 -8.55 -3.83 18.91
CA ILE A 222 -9.48 -2.75 19.23
C ILE A 222 -10.73 -2.75 18.33
N SER A 223 -10.68 -3.30 17.13
CA SER A 223 -11.83 -3.40 16.23
C SER A 223 -12.73 -4.60 16.57
N ASP A 224 -14.03 -4.44 16.34
CA ASP A 224 -15.02 -5.53 16.51
C ASP A 224 -15.25 -6.33 15.21
N GLY A 225 -14.88 -5.75 14.06
CA GLY A 225 -14.99 -6.33 12.73
C GLY A 225 -13.86 -5.91 11.81
N SER A 226 -13.92 -6.41 10.58
CA SER A 226 -13.01 -6.00 9.51
C SER A 226 -13.28 -4.54 9.12
N VAL A 227 -12.19 -3.80 8.88
CA VAL A 227 -12.25 -2.41 8.39
C VAL A 227 -12.19 -2.30 6.87
N TYR A 228 -12.16 -3.43 6.17
CA TYR A 228 -12.09 -3.48 4.71
C TYR A 228 -13.41 -3.07 4.05
N PRO A 229 -13.38 -2.75 2.74
CA PRO A 229 -14.59 -2.37 2.02
C PRO A 229 -15.69 -3.42 2.16
N PRO A 230 -16.96 -3.02 2.35
CA PRO A 230 -18.10 -3.93 2.45
C PRO A 230 -18.56 -4.38 1.05
N VAL A 231 -17.63 -4.90 0.26
CA VAL A 231 -17.87 -5.45 -1.09
C VAL A 231 -17.37 -6.88 -1.17
N GLU A 232 -17.84 -7.63 -2.14
CA GLU A 232 -17.30 -8.96 -2.40
C GLU A 232 -15.81 -8.87 -2.74
N GLY A 233 -14.99 -9.71 -2.11
CA GLY A 233 -13.55 -9.73 -2.35
C GLY A 233 -12.83 -10.74 -1.48
N HIS A 234 -11.64 -11.13 -1.95
CA HIS A 234 -10.69 -11.94 -1.19
C HIS A 234 -9.53 -11.05 -0.77
N PHE A 235 -9.73 -10.34 0.33
CA PHE A 235 -8.80 -9.31 0.77
C PHE A 235 -7.53 -9.89 1.38
N GLU A 236 -6.39 -9.39 0.88
CA GLU A 236 -5.05 -9.68 1.37
C GLU A 236 -4.17 -8.43 1.27
N ASP A 237 -2.95 -8.52 1.76
CA ASP A 237 -1.87 -7.56 1.55
C ASP A 237 -2.21 -6.11 1.88
N PRO A 238 -2.74 -5.83 3.08
CA PRO A 238 -2.94 -4.45 3.46
C PRO A 238 -1.61 -3.69 3.53
N VAL A 239 -1.67 -2.40 3.25
CA VAL A 239 -0.64 -1.43 3.60
C VAL A 239 -1.27 -0.24 4.28
N VAL A 240 -0.84 0.04 5.51
CA VAL A 240 -1.26 1.21 6.27
C VAL A 240 -0.09 2.16 6.45
N TRP A 241 -0.36 3.46 6.30
CA TRP A 241 0.61 4.50 6.66
C TRP A 241 -0.12 5.73 7.20
N LYS A 242 0.61 6.62 7.87
CA LYS A 242 0.07 7.82 8.47
C LYS A 242 0.82 9.05 7.96
N THR A 243 0.07 10.09 7.63
CA THR A 243 0.56 11.45 7.41
C THR A 243 0.23 12.32 8.62
N ASN A 244 0.68 13.55 8.64
CA ASN A 244 0.26 14.54 9.62
C ASN A 244 -1.24 14.89 9.57
N VAL A 245 -1.95 14.45 8.53
CA VAL A 245 -3.39 14.72 8.35
C VAL A 245 -4.25 13.54 8.77
N GLN A 246 -3.90 12.32 8.34
CA GLN A 246 -4.78 11.15 8.40
C GLN A 246 -4.01 9.85 8.21
N TYR A 247 -4.67 8.74 8.48
CA TYR A 247 -4.26 7.41 8.06
C TYR A 247 -4.74 7.11 6.64
N HIS A 248 -3.97 6.29 5.97
CA HIS A 248 -4.24 5.74 4.65
C HIS A 248 -4.13 4.21 4.73
N LEU A 249 -5.00 3.51 4.03
CA LEU A 249 -4.98 2.06 3.92
C LEU A 249 -5.28 1.67 2.48
N ILE A 250 -4.48 0.77 1.94
CA ILE A 250 -4.82 0.07 0.69
C ILE A 250 -4.89 -1.41 1.01
N VAL A 251 -5.88 -2.09 0.47
CA VAL A 251 -6.04 -3.54 0.57
C VAL A 251 -6.29 -4.13 -0.81
N ASN A 252 -5.64 -5.27 -1.08
CA ASN A 252 -5.73 -5.99 -2.35
C ASN A 252 -6.84 -7.04 -2.30
N ASP A 253 -7.72 -7.07 -3.29
CA ASP A 253 -8.51 -8.25 -3.65
C ASP A 253 -7.69 -9.09 -4.64
N TRP A 254 -6.95 -10.08 -4.11
CA TRP A 254 -5.96 -10.80 -4.90
C TRP A 254 -6.57 -11.73 -5.98
N LEU A 255 -7.82 -12.19 -5.82
CA LEU A 255 -8.55 -12.92 -6.84
C LEU A 255 -9.23 -11.98 -7.85
N GLY A 256 -9.63 -10.79 -7.41
CA GLY A 256 -10.23 -9.76 -8.24
C GLY A 256 -9.22 -8.92 -9.02
N ARG A 257 -7.93 -9.02 -8.70
CA ARG A 257 -6.83 -8.24 -9.31
C ARG A 257 -7.04 -6.72 -9.23
N ILE A 258 -7.61 -6.27 -8.12
CA ILE A 258 -7.91 -4.86 -7.85
C ILE A 258 -7.59 -4.54 -6.40
N ALA A 259 -7.19 -3.33 -6.12
CA ALA A 259 -7.02 -2.84 -4.75
C ALA A 259 -7.91 -1.64 -4.46
N TYR A 260 -8.28 -1.49 -3.20
CA TYR A 260 -9.16 -0.46 -2.68
C TYR A 260 -8.41 0.48 -1.75
N TYR A 261 -8.73 1.77 -1.81
CA TYR A 261 -8.12 2.79 -0.98
C TYR A 261 -9.10 3.32 0.06
N LEU A 262 -8.64 3.40 1.31
CA LEU A 262 -9.40 3.88 2.45
C LEU A 262 -8.61 4.95 3.20
N ARG A 263 -9.32 5.83 3.90
CA ARG A 263 -8.75 6.85 4.78
C ARG A 263 -9.41 6.81 6.15
N SER A 264 -8.66 7.21 7.18
CA SER A 264 -9.16 7.32 8.54
C SER A 264 -8.52 8.50 9.27
N LYS A 265 -9.25 9.15 10.15
CA LYS A 265 -8.71 10.19 11.04
C LYS A 265 -8.03 9.64 12.29
N ASP A 266 -8.39 8.42 12.70
CA ASP A 266 -8.07 7.83 13.99
C ASP A 266 -7.48 6.41 13.91
N GLY A 267 -7.42 5.83 12.69
CA GLY A 267 -6.92 4.47 12.47
C GLY A 267 -7.91 3.35 12.79
N LEU A 268 -9.11 3.66 13.30
CA LEU A 268 -10.16 2.69 13.60
C LEU A 268 -11.38 2.83 12.70
N ASN A 269 -11.81 4.06 12.45
CA ASN A 269 -12.98 4.36 11.62
C ASN A 269 -12.52 4.70 10.20
N TRP A 270 -12.79 3.82 9.25
CA TRP A 270 -12.29 3.91 7.88
C TRP A 270 -13.37 4.29 6.88
N LYS A 271 -13.02 5.16 5.96
CA LYS A 271 -13.84 5.60 4.84
C LYS A 271 -13.25 5.07 3.54
N VAL A 272 -14.03 4.34 2.76
CA VAL A 272 -13.63 3.86 1.43
C VAL A 272 -13.68 5.04 0.46
N GLU A 273 -12.61 5.23 -0.32
CA GLU A 273 -12.57 6.19 -1.43
C GLU A 273 -13.00 5.48 -2.73
N PRO A 274 -13.66 6.19 -3.65
CA PRO A 274 -14.03 5.62 -4.95
C PRO A 274 -12.80 5.40 -5.84
N GLY A 275 -12.91 4.44 -6.74
CA GLY A 275 -11.88 4.14 -7.72
C GLY A 275 -10.84 3.14 -7.24
N GLU A 276 -10.09 2.65 -8.19
CA GLU A 276 -9.03 1.67 -7.99
C GLU A 276 -7.84 2.28 -7.25
N ALA A 277 -7.31 1.59 -6.24
CA ALA A 277 -6.04 1.95 -5.65
C ALA A 277 -4.87 1.52 -6.55
N TYR A 278 -4.96 0.33 -7.11
CA TYR A 278 -4.13 -0.16 -8.22
C TYR A 278 -4.77 -1.39 -8.86
N MET A 279 -4.30 -1.72 -10.06
CA MET A 279 -4.64 -2.92 -10.81
C MET A 279 -3.50 -3.22 -11.82
N PRO A 280 -3.51 -4.34 -12.55
CA PRO A 280 -2.53 -4.59 -13.60
C PRO A 280 -2.44 -3.44 -14.62
N GLY A 281 -1.23 -3.25 -15.18
CA GLY A 281 -0.96 -2.21 -16.17
C GLY A 281 -0.47 -0.87 -15.61
N ILE A 282 -0.16 -0.79 -14.29
CA ILE A 282 0.38 0.45 -13.67
C ILE A 282 1.90 0.63 -13.88
N THR A 283 2.64 -0.39 -14.32
CA THR A 283 4.08 -0.26 -14.57
C THR A 283 4.33 0.34 -15.93
N LYS A 284 4.68 1.62 -15.95
CA LYS A 284 5.02 2.38 -17.16
C LYS A 284 6.37 3.06 -16.95
N TYR A 285 7.17 3.13 -18.02
CA TYR A 285 8.46 3.83 -18.01
C TYR A 285 8.37 5.17 -18.76
N GLU A 286 9.31 6.08 -18.48
CA GLU A 286 9.36 7.42 -19.11
C GLU A 286 9.50 7.37 -20.62
N ASP A 287 10.07 6.29 -21.18
CA ASP A 287 10.19 6.06 -22.64
C ASP A 287 8.92 5.46 -23.27
N GLY A 288 7.85 5.25 -22.48
CA GLY A 288 6.61 4.65 -22.95
C GLY A 288 6.56 3.13 -22.88
N THR A 289 7.62 2.45 -22.47
CA THR A 289 7.62 1.00 -22.22
C THR A 289 6.64 0.66 -21.12
N ASN A 290 5.88 -0.42 -21.31
CA ASN A 290 4.97 -0.97 -20.31
C ASN A 290 5.37 -2.40 -19.96
N GLU A 291 5.40 -2.72 -18.67
CA GLU A 291 5.54 -4.09 -18.16
C GLU A 291 4.17 -4.55 -17.65
N ASN A 292 3.57 -5.49 -18.35
CA ASN A 292 2.21 -5.96 -18.02
C ASN A 292 2.27 -7.16 -17.07
N TRP A 293 2.67 -6.92 -15.84
CA TRP A 293 2.67 -7.95 -14.79
C TRP A 293 1.28 -8.49 -14.56
N PHE A 294 1.18 -9.81 -14.46
CA PHE A 294 -0.11 -10.48 -14.23
C PHE A 294 -0.70 -10.13 -12.87
N LYS A 295 0.15 -10.05 -11.81
CA LYS A 295 -0.26 -9.65 -10.46
C LYS A 295 0.68 -8.63 -9.85
N TYR A 296 0.06 -7.75 -9.06
CA TYR A 296 0.70 -6.82 -8.14
C TYR A 296 0.19 -7.13 -6.74
N GLU A 297 1.08 -7.52 -5.84
CA GLU A 297 0.74 -7.86 -4.47
C GLU A 297 1.75 -7.24 -3.48
N ARG A 298 1.50 -7.36 -2.19
CA ARG A 298 2.41 -6.93 -1.13
C ARG A 298 2.88 -5.49 -1.26
N LEU A 299 1.99 -4.59 -1.69
CA LEU A 299 2.30 -3.16 -1.71
C LEU A 299 2.86 -2.71 -0.35
N LYS A 300 3.98 -2.00 -0.39
CA LYS A 300 4.50 -1.19 0.71
C LYS A 300 4.87 0.18 0.18
N VAL A 301 4.83 1.20 1.03
CA VAL A 301 5.13 2.58 0.62
C VAL A 301 6.39 3.08 1.31
N LEU A 302 7.20 3.84 0.58
CA LEU A 302 8.28 4.62 1.15
C LEU A 302 7.77 6.05 1.38
N GLN A 303 7.99 6.56 2.59
CA GLN A 303 7.42 7.82 3.07
C GLN A 303 8.49 8.88 3.28
N ASP A 304 8.13 10.15 3.08
CA ASP A 304 8.96 11.28 3.48
C ASP A 304 8.78 11.62 4.99
N LYS A 305 9.48 12.64 5.44
CA LYS A 305 9.44 13.10 6.85
C LYS A 305 8.05 13.56 7.34
N TYR A 306 7.11 13.82 6.44
CA TYR A 306 5.72 14.16 6.74
C TYR A 306 4.76 12.97 6.64
N GLY A 307 5.29 11.78 6.41
CA GLY A 307 4.52 10.56 6.22
C GLY A 307 3.87 10.41 4.83
N ARG A 308 4.19 11.29 3.88
CA ARG A 308 3.62 11.21 2.52
C ARG A 308 4.34 10.12 1.72
N ALA A 309 3.55 9.22 1.15
CA ALA A 309 4.09 8.20 0.25
C ALA A 309 4.63 8.84 -1.04
N TYR A 310 5.88 8.52 -1.42
CA TYR A 310 6.51 8.97 -2.67
C TYR A 310 6.99 7.83 -3.55
N GLN A 311 6.92 6.60 -3.06
CA GLN A 311 7.23 5.39 -3.80
C GLN A 311 6.36 4.23 -3.32
N ALA A 312 5.91 3.43 -4.24
CA ALA A 312 5.23 2.16 -4.02
C ALA A 312 6.19 1.01 -4.37
N ASN A 313 6.28 0.02 -3.49
CA ASN A 313 7.08 -1.18 -3.70
C ASN A 313 6.11 -2.36 -3.79
N PHE A 314 6.19 -3.12 -4.88
CA PHE A 314 5.33 -4.27 -5.13
C PHE A 314 6.13 -5.55 -5.24
N ALA A 315 5.54 -6.65 -4.81
CA ALA A 315 5.86 -7.95 -5.35
C ALA A 315 5.02 -8.17 -6.61
N VAL A 316 5.65 -8.58 -7.69
CA VAL A 316 5.00 -8.85 -8.98
C VAL A 316 5.35 -10.24 -9.50
N ILE A 317 4.43 -10.82 -10.25
CA ILE A 317 4.63 -12.08 -10.96
C ILE A 317 4.00 -11.99 -12.34
N ASP A 318 4.61 -12.63 -13.32
CA ASP A 318 4.23 -12.58 -14.73
C ASP A 318 3.15 -13.59 -15.12
N THR A 319 2.73 -14.46 -14.19
CA THR A 319 1.71 -15.49 -14.40
C THR A 319 0.91 -15.77 -13.13
N ILE A 320 -0.01 -16.72 -13.19
CA ILE A 320 -0.69 -17.27 -12.01
C ILE A 320 0.33 -18.01 -11.15
N LYS A 321 0.36 -17.77 -9.85
CA LYS A 321 1.35 -18.29 -8.90
C LYS A 321 1.59 -19.81 -8.98
N TRP A 322 0.58 -20.60 -9.26
CA TRP A 322 0.68 -22.06 -9.38
C TRP A 322 1.14 -22.56 -10.77
N ASN A 323 1.29 -21.66 -11.75
CA ASN A 323 1.87 -21.97 -13.05
C ASN A 323 3.38 -21.70 -13.09
N ASP A 324 3.92 -21.05 -12.07
CA ASP A 324 5.35 -20.85 -11.89
C ASP A 324 5.98 -22.16 -11.38
N LEU A 325 6.80 -22.77 -12.20
CA LEU A 325 7.42 -24.09 -11.99
C LEU A 325 8.95 -23.96 -11.86
N PRO A 326 9.62 -25.00 -11.32
CA PRO A 326 11.08 -24.97 -11.14
C PRO A 326 11.84 -24.71 -12.45
N ASN A 327 12.67 -23.66 -12.45
CA ASN A 327 13.54 -23.28 -13.57
C ASN A 327 12.80 -23.05 -14.90
N ASP A 328 11.53 -22.72 -14.85
CA ASP A 328 10.80 -22.35 -16.06
C ASP A 328 11.07 -20.89 -16.46
N ARG A 329 10.24 -20.32 -17.31
CA ARG A 329 10.36 -18.91 -17.74
C ARG A 329 9.62 -17.93 -16.84
N HIS A 330 8.89 -18.41 -15.83
CA HIS A 330 8.12 -17.61 -14.89
C HIS A 330 8.91 -17.39 -13.60
N SER A 331 8.69 -16.26 -12.95
CA SER A 331 9.27 -15.95 -11.64
C SER A 331 8.59 -14.74 -11.02
N SER A 332 9.01 -14.39 -9.82
CA SER A 332 8.58 -13.20 -9.11
C SER A 332 9.73 -12.32 -8.70
N LYS A 333 9.46 -11.00 -8.67
CA LYS A 333 10.42 -9.98 -8.26
C LYS A 333 9.75 -8.87 -7.46
N ASN A 334 10.54 -7.98 -6.87
CA ASN A 334 10.03 -6.73 -6.32
C ASN A 334 10.41 -5.57 -7.22
N ILE A 335 9.44 -4.67 -7.46
CA ILE A 335 9.61 -3.43 -8.23
C ILE A 335 9.25 -2.22 -7.39
N CYS A 336 9.78 -1.07 -7.79
CA CYS A 336 9.55 0.23 -7.17
C CYS A 336 8.95 1.18 -8.20
N ILE A 337 7.76 1.73 -7.92
CA ILE A 337 7.07 2.69 -8.79
C ILE A 337 6.98 4.03 -8.07
N PRO A 338 7.42 5.15 -8.68
CA PRO A 338 7.29 6.47 -8.07
C PRO A 338 5.83 6.88 -7.90
N LEU A 339 5.55 7.66 -6.85
CA LEU A 339 4.24 8.22 -6.57
C LEU A 339 4.29 9.75 -6.51
N THR A 340 3.29 10.39 -7.10
CA THR A 340 3.05 11.83 -6.88
C THR A 340 2.75 12.05 -5.39
N LYS A 341 3.54 12.91 -4.72
CA LYS A 341 3.31 13.31 -3.33
C LYS A 341 2.17 14.30 -3.22
N GLY A 342 1.31 14.10 -2.23
CA GLY A 342 0.33 15.13 -1.86
C GLY A 342 1.01 16.39 -1.34
N ARG A 343 0.45 17.58 -1.64
CA ARG A 343 1.00 18.86 -1.21
C ARG A 343 0.78 19.10 0.28
N LEU A 344 1.73 19.78 0.93
CA LEU A 344 1.56 20.27 2.29
C LEU A 344 0.60 21.44 2.26
N MET A 345 -0.46 21.36 3.06
CA MET A 345 -1.51 22.37 3.07
C MET A 345 -2.27 22.41 4.39
N SER A 346 -2.84 23.54 4.71
CA SER A 346 -3.64 23.75 5.91
C SER A 346 -4.84 24.65 5.65
N VAL A 347 -5.97 24.37 6.31
CA VAL A 347 -7.13 25.27 6.35
C VAL A 347 -6.87 26.37 7.37
N LEU A 348 -7.14 27.61 7.00
CA LEU A 348 -6.98 28.77 7.85
C LEU A 348 -8.29 29.27 8.45
N ASN A 349 -9.43 28.69 8.11
CA ASN A 349 -10.71 28.93 8.78
C ASN A 349 -10.64 28.41 10.22
N LYS A 350 -11.17 29.19 11.17
CA LYS A 350 -11.25 28.77 12.58
C LYS A 350 -12.52 27.93 12.85
N ASP A 351 -13.60 28.33 12.21
CA ASP A 351 -14.92 27.74 12.39
C ASP A 351 -15.06 26.50 11.48
N LYS A 352 -15.95 25.60 11.89
CA LYS A 352 -16.32 24.40 11.11
C LYS A 352 -16.79 24.80 9.70
N ILE A 353 -16.27 24.11 8.70
CA ILE A 353 -16.63 24.33 7.30
C ILE A 353 -17.83 23.43 6.95
N ASN A 354 -18.83 24.05 6.31
CA ASN A 354 -20.05 23.40 5.86
C ASN A 354 -20.61 24.10 4.60
N ALA A 355 -21.80 23.72 4.16
CA ALA A 355 -22.45 24.27 2.97
C ALA A 355 -22.71 25.81 3.06
N GLN A 356 -22.83 26.40 4.25
CA GLN A 356 -23.07 27.81 4.48
C GLN A 356 -21.79 28.64 4.53
N THR A 357 -20.62 28.00 4.53
CA THR A 357 -19.34 28.72 4.55
C THR A 357 -19.15 29.51 3.26
N LYS A 358 -19.00 30.81 3.36
CA LYS A 358 -18.88 31.70 2.17
C LYS A 358 -17.52 31.61 1.49
N THR A 359 -16.45 31.41 2.27
CA THR A 359 -15.08 31.40 1.77
C THR A 359 -14.24 30.40 2.57
N ILE A 360 -13.52 29.53 1.86
CA ILE A 360 -12.57 28.61 2.47
C ILE A 360 -11.16 29.10 2.15
N LYS A 361 -10.32 29.23 3.18
CA LYS A 361 -8.94 29.72 3.06
C LYS A 361 -8.00 28.53 3.24
N VAL A 362 -7.24 28.21 2.22
CA VAL A 362 -6.28 27.12 2.25
C VAL A 362 -4.89 27.65 1.96
N LYS A 363 -3.96 27.44 2.87
CA LYS A 363 -2.53 27.68 2.66
C LYS A 363 -1.91 26.46 2.01
N ILE A 364 -1.17 26.66 0.93
CA ILE A 364 -0.39 25.61 0.25
C ILE A 364 1.06 26.02 0.39
N GLU A 365 1.89 25.10 0.88
CA GLU A 365 3.30 25.31 1.14
C GLU A 365 4.14 25.04 -0.10
N SER A 366 5.14 25.88 -0.34
CA SER A 366 6.22 25.62 -1.28
C SER A 366 7.20 24.62 -0.69
N GLU A 367 7.78 23.80 -1.53
CA GLU A 367 8.75 22.76 -1.14
C GLU A 367 9.72 22.50 -2.31
N ASP A 368 10.81 21.75 -2.06
CA ASP A 368 11.78 21.42 -3.12
C ASP A 368 11.07 20.84 -4.36
N GLY A 369 11.30 21.47 -5.50
CA GLY A 369 10.69 21.11 -6.79
C GLY A 369 9.23 21.56 -6.96
N PHE A 370 8.71 22.44 -6.09
CA PHE A 370 7.37 23.01 -6.22
C PHE A 370 7.26 24.42 -5.61
N ASP A 371 6.97 25.39 -6.44
CA ASP A 371 6.69 26.77 -6.05
C ASP A 371 5.16 27.02 -6.07
N ALA A 372 4.55 27.13 -4.90
CA ALA A 372 3.10 27.33 -4.77
C ALA A 372 2.61 28.63 -5.44
N GLN A 373 3.49 29.62 -5.67
CA GLN A 373 3.13 30.88 -6.32
C GLN A 373 3.23 30.83 -7.83
N LYS A 374 4.02 29.90 -8.38
CA LYS A 374 4.31 29.85 -9.83
C LYS A 374 3.71 28.62 -10.52
N ASP A 375 3.73 27.46 -9.87
CA ASP A 375 3.53 26.18 -10.57
C ASP A 375 2.08 25.77 -10.71
N MET A 376 1.16 26.29 -9.87
CA MET A 376 -0.25 25.86 -9.87
C MET A 376 -1.04 26.44 -11.05
N ASP A 377 -1.81 25.60 -11.74
CA ASP A 377 -2.89 26.05 -12.61
C ASP A 377 -4.15 26.28 -11.75
N LEU A 378 -4.33 27.53 -11.33
CA LEU A 378 -5.41 27.94 -10.46
C LEU A 378 -6.82 27.66 -11.02
N LYS A 379 -6.98 27.58 -12.35
CA LYS A 379 -8.28 27.31 -13.00
C LYS A 379 -8.68 25.84 -12.82
N SER A 380 -7.70 24.94 -12.76
CA SER A 380 -7.91 23.52 -12.58
C SER A 380 -8.28 23.15 -11.13
N LEU A 381 -7.89 23.99 -10.15
CA LEU A 381 -8.02 23.62 -8.73
C LEU A 381 -9.47 23.53 -8.27
N ARG A 382 -9.75 22.45 -7.52
CA ARG A 382 -11.00 22.23 -6.78
C ARG A 382 -10.66 21.86 -5.34
N PHE A 383 -11.48 22.37 -4.40
CA PHE A 383 -11.33 22.04 -2.97
C PHE A 383 -12.67 21.66 -2.36
N GLY A 384 -12.67 20.66 -1.49
CA GLY A 384 -13.86 20.24 -0.76
C GLY A 384 -13.82 18.80 -0.27
N ALA A 385 -14.99 18.22 -0.14
CA ALA A 385 -15.15 16.79 0.15
C ALA A 385 -14.59 15.95 -1.00
N SER A 386 -13.92 14.84 -0.67
CA SER A 386 -13.37 13.93 -1.71
C SER A 386 -14.46 13.41 -2.64
N GLU A 387 -15.67 13.19 -2.14
CA GLU A 387 -16.84 12.75 -2.89
C GLU A 387 -17.28 13.73 -4.00
N GLU A 388 -16.94 14.99 -3.86
CA GLU A 388 -17.19 15.99 -4.90
C GLU A 388 -15.96 16.19 -5.78
N VAL A 389 -14.80 16.35 -5.14
CA VAL A 389 -13.55 16.71 -5.82
C VAL A 389 -13.06 15.60 -6.74
N ASN A 390 -13.24 14.33 -6.37
CA ASN A 390 -12.86 13.18 -7.19
C ASN A 390 -13.64 13.11 -8.52
N PHE A 391 -14.81 13.73 -8.58
CA PHE A 391 -15.67 13.82 -9.77
C PHE A 391 -15.60 15.18 -10.48
N GLY A 392 -14.55 15.96 -10.23
CA GLY A 392 -14.32 17.25 -10.89
C GLY A 392 -15.16 18.41 -10.34
N LYS A 393 -15.97 18.14 -9.32
CA LYS A 393 -16.75 19.14 -8.61
C LYS A 393 -15.92 19.77 -7.48
N GLY A 394 -16.54 20.50 -6.58
CA GLY A 394 -15.89 21.18 -5.48
C GLY A 394 -15.76 22.69 -5.70
N SER A 395 -15.33 23.36 -4.65
CA SER A 395 -15.16 24.82 -4.62
C SER A 395 -14.08 25.29 -5.59
N LYS A 396 -14.38 26.36 -6.35
CA LYS A 396 -13.46 27.02 -7.29
C LYS A 396 -12.66 28.12 -6.62
N VAL A 397 -11.49 28.42 -7.14
CA VAL A 397 -10.64 29.53 -6.70
C VAL A 397 -11.36 30.87 -6.91
N LEU A 398 -11.40 31.67 -5.86
CA LEU A 398 -11.93 33.02 -5.88
C LEU A 398 -10.81 34.07 -6.07
N LYS A 399 -9.76 33.95 -5.25
CA LYS A 399 -8.56 34.81 -5.28
C LYS A 399 -7.40 34.11 -4.56
N THR A 400 -6.21 34.67 -4.71
CA THR A 400 -5.01 34.23 -4.03
C THR A 400 -4.34 35.38 -3.27
N LYS A 401 -3.48 35.02 -2.31
CA LYS A 401 -2.62 35.96 -1.57
C LYS A 401 -1.29 35.27 -1.29
N LYS A 402 -0.17 35.93 -1.56
CA LYS A 402 1.16 35.49 -1.16
C LYS A 402 1.31 35.46 0.36
N SER A 403 2.06 34.46 0.88
CA SER A 403 2.34 34.31 2.31
C SER A 403 3.78 33.80 2.50
N GLY A 404 4.74 34.71 2.46
CA GLY A 404 6.15 34.36 2.31
C GLY A 404 6.36 33.66 0.96
N ASP A 405 6.98 32.47 0.97
CA ASP A 405 7.14 31.64 -0.21
C ASP A 405 5.88 30.83 -0.56
N ASP A 406 4.92 30.74 0.37
CA ASP A 406 3.69 29.96 0.23
C ASP A 406 2.57 30.77 -0.45
N MET A 407 1.47 30.08 -0.76
CA MET A 407 0.27 30.66 -1.34
C MET A 407 -0.96 30.37 -0.48
N ILE A 408 -1.72 31.43 -0.14
CA ILE A 408 -3.07 31.30 0.40
C ILE A 408 -4.05 31.39 -0.75
N ILE A 409 -4.86 30.34 -0.93
CA ILE A 409 -5.94 30.28 -1.89
C ILE A 409 -7.26 30.49 -1.15
N PHE A 410 -8.07 31.37 -1.67
CA PHE A 410 -9.45 31.63 -1.22
C PHE A 410 -10.37 30.88 -2.20
N PHE A 411 -11.04 29.86 -1.74
CA PHE A 411 -12.05 29.15 -2.50
C PHE A 411 -13.44 29.71 -2.20
N LYS A 412 -14.33 29.71 -3.21
CA LYS A 412 -15.76 29.97 -2.95
C LYS A 412 -16.26 28.88 -2.00
N GLY A 413 -17.13 29.19 -1.08
CA GLY A 413 -17.71 28.18 -0.21
C GLY A 413 -18.73 27.28 -0.90
N GLU A 414 -19.34 27.76 -1.96
CA GLU A 414 -20.30 27.02 -2.77
C GLU A 414 -19.67 25.78 -3.39
N GLY A 415 -20.38 24.65 -3.36
CA GLY A 415 -19.97 23.39 -3.99
C GLY A 415 -18.90 22.61 -3.23
N ASN A 416 -18.50 23.02 -2.01
CA ASN A 416 -17.46 22.33 -1.27
C ASN A 416 -17.84 20.89 -0.83
N GLY A 417 -19.14 20.57 -0.69
CA GLY A 417 -19.67 19.25 -0.30
C GLY A 417 -19.32 18.80 1.13
N LEU A 418 -18.60 19.64 1.91
CA LEU A 418 -18.16 19.29 3.26
C LEU A 418 -19.33 19.24 4.24
N ASN A 419 -19.40 18.19 5.04
CA ASN A 419 -20.39 17.95 6.08
C ASN A 419 -19.76 17.21 7.27
N ASP A 420 -20.57 16.81 8.25
CA ASP A 420 -20.12 16.18 9.48
C ASP A 420 -19.42 14.81 9.30
N LYS A 421 -19.58 14.17 8.14
CA LYS A 421 -18.91 12.92 7.81
C LYS A 421 -17.49 13.11 7.25
N ASN A 422 -17.11 14.36 6.93
CA ASN A 422 -15.80 14.66 6.38
C ASN A 422 -14.84 15.08 7.49
N PHE A 423 -13.69 14.47 7.55
CA PHE A 423 -12.61 14.81 8.49
C PHE A 423 -11.44 15.53 7.81
N ALA A 424 -11.32 15.44 6.49
CA ALA A 424 -10.29 16.12 5.72
C ALA A 424 -10.85 16.75 4.46
N GLY A 425 -10.39 17.95 4.14
CA GLY A 425 -10.61 18.57 2.85
C GLY A 425 -9.59 18.07 1.83
N LYS A 426 -10.04 17.80 0.59
CA LYS A 426 -9.20 17.42 -0.54
C LYS A 426 -9.03 18.62 -1.49
N LEU A 427 -7.79 18.86 -1.89
CA LEU A 427 -7.43 19.67 -3.06
C LEU A 427 -7.12 18.74 -4.22
N LEU A 428 -7.59 19.09 -5.41
CA LEU A 428 -7.25 18.38 -6.65
C LEU A 428 -7.17 19.37 -7.80
N GLY A 429 -6.23 19.16 -8.71
CA GLY A 429 -6.01 19.92 -9.91
C GLY A 429 -4.68 19.58 -10.57
N LYS A 430 -4.11 20.53 -11.28
CA LYS A 430 -2.87 20.34 -12.04
C LYS A 430 -1.89 21.48 -11.78
N THR A 431 -0.64 21.20 -12.03
CA THR A 431 0.38 22.22 -12.23
C THR A 431 0.26 22.78 -13.65
N LYS A 432 0.93 23.91 -13.92
CA LYS A 432 0.92 24.54 -15.27
C LYS A 432 1.54 23.68 -16.36
N ASP A 433 2.46 22.77 -15.98
CA ASP A 433 3.05 21.76 -16.87
C ASP A 433 2.19 20.46 -16.96
N GLY A 434 0.95 20.51 -16.45
CA GLY A 434 -0.03 19.44 -16.60
C GLY A 434 0.07 18.29 -15.60
N LYS A 435 1.05 18.31 -14.68
CA LYS A 435 1.21 17.24 -13.68
C LYS A 435 0.12 17.27 -12.63
N LEU A 436 -0.23 16.11 -12.10
CA LEU A 436 -1.19 15.95 -11.03
C LEU A 436 -0.78 16.76 -9.78
N LEU A 437 -1.71 17.55 -9.26
CA LEU A 437 -1.60 18.28 -8.01
C LEU A 437 -2.76 17.89 -7.09
N PHE A 438 -2.45 17.32 -5.94
CA PHE A 438 -3.45 16.98 -4.93
C PHE A 438 -2.89 17.18 -3.52
N GLY A 439 -3.78 17.26 -2.55
CA GLY A 439 -3.41 17.29 -1.13
C GLY A 439 -4.63 17.10 -0.24
N TYR A 440 -4.36 16.83 1.03
CA TYR A 440 -5.37 16.76 2.08
C TYR A 440 -4.98 17.67 3.24
N CYS A 441 -5.95 18.25 3.91
CA CYS A 441 -5.74 18.99 5.15
C CYS A 441 -6.83 18.69 6.18
N ARG A 442 -6.47 18.77 7.45
CA ARG A 442 -7.42 18.63 8.56
C ARG A 442 -8.47 19.75 8.50
N LEU A 443 -9.71 19.40 8.84
CA LEU A 443 -10.80 20.36 8.91
C LEU A 443 -10.96 20.89 10.35
N PRO A 444 -11.28 22.17 10.53
CA PRO A 444 -11.55 22.72 11.86
C PRO A 444 -12.81 22.11 12.47
N GLY A 445 -12.82 21.97 13.80
CA GLY A 445 -13.95 21.41 14.55
C GLY A 445 -14.12 19.90 14.44
N VAL A 446 -13.13 19.19 13.88
CA VAL A 446 -13.09 17.71 13.85
C VAL A 446 -12.20 17.22 14.98
N ASP A 447 -12.67 16.22 15.73
CA ASP A 447 -11.85 15.50 16.69
C ASP A 447 -11.00 14.45 15.99
N TYR A 448 -9.67 14.52 16.17
CA TYR A 448 -8.65 13.59 15.63
C TYR A 448 -8.00 12.74 16.72
N SER A 449 -8.63 12.66 17.90
CA SER A 449 -8.12 11.78 18.97
C SER A 449 -8.11 10.33 18.50
N GLU A 450 -7.02 9.64 18.82
CA GLU A 450 -6.80 8.24 18.48
C GLU A 450 -7.23 7.34 19.65
N PRO A 451 -7.73 6.12 19.39
CA PRO A 451 -8.04 5.16 20.45
C PRO A 451 -6.82 4.89 21.34
N ALA A 452 -7.01 4.79 22.64
CA ALA A 452 -5.92 4.41 23.55
C ALA A 452 -5.51 2.95 23.31
N VAL A 453 -4.23 2.66 23.54
CA VAL A 453 -3.76 1.26 23.63
C VAL A 453 -4.36 0.64 24.89
N PRO A 454 -5.05 -0.51 24.79
CA PRO A 454 -5.59 -1.17 25.98
C PRO A 454 -4.52 -1.41 27.05
N GLU A 455 -4.84 -1.10 28.30
CA GLU A 455 -4.03 -1.47 29.46
C GLU A 455 -4.56 -2.79 30.02
N LYS A 456 -3.68 -3.77 30.13
CA LYS A 456 -3.92 -4.96 30.91
C LYS A 456 -2.89 -5.00 32.01
N ASP A 457 -3.39 -5.13 33.23
CA ASP A 457 -2.61 -5.34 34.44
C ASP A 457 -1.84 -6.65 34.39
#